data_ff7f569539075ddc40f4896fd7129f22
#
_entry.id   ff7f569539075ddc40f4896fd7129f22
#
_cell.length_a   1.000
_cell.length_b   1.000
_cell.length_c   1.000
_cell.angle_alpha   90.00
_cell.angle_beta   90.00
_cell.angle_gamma   90.00
#
_symmetry.space_group_name_H-M   'P 1'
#
loop_
_entity.id
_entity.type
_entity.pdbx_description
1 polymer ?
#
loop_
_entity_poly.entity_id
_entity_poly.type
_entity_poly.pdbx_seq_one_letter_code
_entity_poly.pdbx_strand_id
1 'polypeptide(L)'
;QRQMCIRDSPRDELISHFPNIIEHCSQAGYDVFHECIPIVPAQHYFMGGIKVNHNSKTSMDHLYAVGETACNGVHGKNRLASNSLLESLVFAKRAAKEIAGERR
;
A
#
# COMPACT_ATOMS: atom_id res chain seq x y z
N GLN A 1 -0.29 13.74 -20.94
CA GLN A 1 0.11 12.34 -20.70
C GLN A 1 1.49 12.31 -20.05
N ARG A 2 1.58 11.62 -18.91
CA ARG A 2 2.87 11.46 -18.20
C ARG A 2 3.59 10.23 -18.73
N GLN A 3 4.90 10.33 -18.78
CA GLN A 3 5.77 9.24 -19.21
C GLN A 3 6.86 9.03 -18.18
N MET A 4 7.25 7.79 -18.00
CA MET A 4 8.37 7.41 -17.16
C MET A 4 9.44 6.74 -18.01
N CYS A 5 10.67 7.25 -17.91
CA CYS A 5 11.82 6.67 -18.58
C CYS A 5 12.67 5.91 -17.57
N ILE A 6 12.90 4.63 -17.82
CA ILE A 6 13.65 3.76 -16.92
C ILE A 6 15.04 3.40 -17.48
N ARG A 7 15.50 4.15 -18.47
CA ARG A 7 16.80 3.92 -19.13
C ARG A 7 18.01 4.13 -18.23
N ASP A 8 17.81 4.87 -17.12
CA ASP A 8 18.90 5.21 -16.21
C ASP A 8 19.34 4.01 -15.36
N SER A 9 18.52 2.96 -15.30
CA SER A 9 18.86 1.75 -14.56
C SER A 9 19.58 0.75 -15.48
N PRO A 10 20.59 0.00 -14.96
CA PRO A 10 21.24 -1.05 -15.73
C PRO A 10 20.25 -2.10 -16.23
N ARG A 11 20.42 -2.52 -17.48
CA ARG A 11 19.52 -3.51 -18.11
C ARG A 11 19.38 -4.80 -17.30
N ASP A 12 20.50 -5.34 -16.82
CA ASP A 12 20.50 -6.58 -16.04
C ASP A 12 19.75 -6.43 -14.73
N GLU A 13 19.84 -5.28 -14.09
CA GLU A 13 19.13 -4.97 -12.86
C GLU A 13 17.63 -4.88 -13.09
N LEU A 14 17.19 -4.26 -14.18
CA LEU A 14 15.77 -4.19 -14.55
C LEU A 14 15.20 -5.57 -14.84
N ILE A 15 15.91 -6.41 -15.57
CA ILE A 15 15.49 -7.78 -15.88
C ILE A 15 15.39 -8.61 -14.60
N SER A 16 16.34 -8.45 -13.68
CA SER A 16 16.37 -9.18 -12.42
C SER A 16 15.25 -8.80 -11.47
N HIS A 17 14.98 -7.49 -11.30
CA HIS A 17 14.04 -6.98 -10.31
C HIS A 17 12.61 -6.82 -10.84
N PHE A 18 12.43 -6.55 -12.13
CA PHE A 18 11.13 -6.20 -12.70
C PHE A 18 10.78 -6.99 -13.96
N PRO A 19 10.93 -8.33 -13.97
CA PRO A 19 10.67 -9.11 -15.18
C PRO A 19 9.20 -9.02 -15.64
N ASN A 20 8.26 -8.98 -14.71
CA ASN A 20 6.83 -8.92 -15.03
C ASN A 20 6.43 -7.57 -15.64
N ILE A 21 6.99 -6.47 -15.13
CA ILE A 21 6.72 -5.14 -15.67
C ILE A 21 7.25 -5.02 -17.09
N ILE A 22 8.45 -5.54 -17.34
CA ILE A 22 9.06 -5.56 -18.68
C ILE A 22 8.18 -6.36 -19.64
N GLU A 23 7.72 -7.52 -19.24
CA GLU A 23 6.84 -8.37 -20.05
C GLU A 23 5.51 -7.69 -20.36
N HIS A 24 4.85 -7.12 -19.37
CA HIS A 24 3.59 -6.40 -19.57
C HIS A 24 3.75 -5.20 -20.50
N CYS A 25 4.80 -4.42 -20.37
CA CYS A 25 5.09 -3.31 -21.26
C CYS A 25 5.33 -3.78 -22.69
N SER A 26 6.08 -4.86 -22.86
CA SER A 26 6.34 -5.47 -24.17
C SER A 26 5.05 -5.95 -24.84
N GLN A 27 4.17 -6.60 -24.10
CA GLN A 27 2.86 -7.03 -24.62
C GLN A 27 1.99 -5.85 -25.06
N ALA A 28 2.11 -4.71 -24.36
CA ALA A 28 1.40 -3.48 -24.71
C ALA A 28 2.07 -2.69 -25.85
N GLY A 29 3.20 -3.14 -26.40
CA GLY A 29 3.91 -2.51 -27.48
C GLY A 29 4.99 -1.52 -27.06
N TYR A 30 5.42 -1.53 -25.80
CA TYR A 30 6.46 -0.62 -25.28
C TYR A 30 7.76 -1.37 -24.99
N ASP A 31 8.87 -0.86 -25.53
CA ASP A 31 10.21 -1.34 -25.21
C ASP A 31 10.80 -0.46 -24.11
N VAL A 32 10.82 -0.97 -22.88
CA VAL A 32 11.27 -0.23 -21.70
C VAL A 32 12.75 0.17 -21.76
N PHE A 33 13.55 -0.49 -22.60
CA PHE A 33 14.97 -0.21 -22.73
C PHE A 33 15.27 0.95 -23.71
N HIS A 34 14.34 1.26 -24.61
CA HIS A 34 14.55 2.23 -25.69
C HIS A 34 13.55 3.39 -25.69
N GLU A 35 12.43 3.28 -25.01
CA GLU A 35 11.40 4.30 -24.97
C GLU A 35 10.83 4.49 -23.57
N CYS A 36 10.18 5.63 -23.35
CA CYS A 36 9.48 5.91 -22.09
C CYS A 36 8.13 5.19 -22.08
N ILE A 37 7.72 4.72 -20.91
CA ILE A 37 6.41 4.11 -20.75
C ILE A 37 5.39 5.16 -20.31
N PRO A 38 4.15 5.09 -20.81
CA PRO A 38 3.10 5.99 -20.36
C PRO A 38 2.67 5.65 -18.93
N ILE A 39 2.46 6.68 -18.13
CA ILE A 39 1.94 6.52 -16.76
C ILE A 39 0.78 7.46 -16.56
N VAL A 40 -0.13 7.06 -15.67
CA VAL A 40 -1.25 7.89 -15.23
C VAL A 40 -1.31 7.85 -13.72
N PRO A 41 -1.46 9.02 -13.07
CA PRO A 41 -1.69 9.02 -11.61
C PRO A 41 -3.05 8.40 -11.31
N ALA A 42 -3.07 7.51 -10.33
CA ALA A 42 -4.29 6.85 -9.88
C ALA A 42 -4.26 6.71 -8.37
N GLN A 43 -5.41 6.59 -7.76
CA GLN A 43 -5.48 6.32 -6.33
C GLN A 43 -4.93 4.93 -6.06
N HIS A 44 -3.98 4.85 -5.15
CA HIS A 44 -3.34 3.60 -4.77
C HIS A 44 -3.74 3.14 -3.37
N TYR A 45 -3.86 4.08 -2.43
CA TYR A 45 -4.16 3.79 -1.04
C TYR A 45 -5.19 4.77 -0.50
N PHE A 46 -6.17 4.25 0.24
CA PHE A 46 -7.21 5.06 0.85
C PHE A 46 -6.66 5.70 2.14
N MET A 47 -6.47 7.01 2.10
CA MET A 47 -6.07 7.76 3.29
C MET A 47 -7.30 8.15 4.09
N GLY A 48 -7.17 8.12 5.42
CA GLY A 48 -8.30 8.34 6.31
C GLY A 48 -8.98 7.02 6.67
N GLY A 49 -10.31 7.00 6.71
CA GLY A 49 -11.09 5.83 7.04
C GLY A 49 -11.82 5.94 8.37
N ILE A 50 -12.19 4.80 8.93
CA ILE A 50 -12.92 4.71 10.20
C ILE A 50 -11.96 5.08 11.34
N LYS A 51 -12.30 6.11 12.09
CA LYS A 51 -11.48 6.57 13.22
C LYS A 51 -11.44 5.50 14.32
N VAL A 52 -10.23 5.15 14.72
CA VAL A 52 -9.99 4.15 15.77
C VAL A 52 -8.91 4.64 16.74
N ASN A 53 -8.90 4.04 17.94
CA ASN A 53 -7.83 4.26 18.90
C ASN A 53 -6.62 3.35 18.62
N HIS A 54 -5.62 3.35 19.48
CA HIS A 54 -4.40 2.54 19.31
C HIS A 54 -4.62 1.03 19.39
N ASN A 55 -5.80 0.58 19.83
CA ASN A 55 -6.22 -0.82 19.84
C ASN A 55 -7.19 -1.15 18.71
N SER A 56 -7.35 -0.25 17.74
CA SER A 56 -8.24 -0.39 16.59
C SER A 56 -9.74 -0.40 16.92
N LYS A 57 -10.09 0.05 18.13
CA LYS A 57 -11.49 0.14 18.56
C LYS A 57 -12.11 1.45 18.06
N THR A 58 -13.32 1.36 17.49
CA THR A 58 -14.10 2.53 17.07
C THR A 58 -14.84 3.15 18.26
N SER A 59 -15.58 4.24 18.01
CA SER A 59 -16.46 4.84 19.01
C SER A 59 -17.70 3.99 19.32
N MET A 60 -18.03 3.00 18.49
CA MET A 60 -19.12 2.06 18.74
C MET A 60 -18.62 0.87 19.55
N ASP A 61 -19.43 0.44 20.50
CA ASP A 61 -19.11 -0.75 21.28
C ASP A 61 -19.04 -1.99 20.40
N HIS A 62 -18.04 -2.83 20.65
CA HIS A 62 -17.81 -4.09 19.95
C HIS A 62 -17.53 -3.97 18.46
N LEU A 63 -17.14 -2.77 17.99
CA LEU A 63 -16.78 -2.54 16.60
C LEU A 63 -15.31 -2.11 16.48
N TYR A 64 -14.58 -2.82 15.65
CA TYR A 64 -13.16 -2.60 15.39
C TYR A 64 -12.92 -2.39 13.90
N ALA A 65 -11.89 -1.64 13.55
CA ALA A 65 -11.47 -1.49 12.17
C ALA A 65 -9.95 -1.59 12.10
N VAL A 66 -9.45 -2.34 11.13
CA VAL A 66 -8.02 -2.65 10.97
C VAL A 66 -7.63 -2.56 9.50
N GLY A 67 -6.40 -2.16 9.24
CA GLY A 67 -5.84 -2.09 7.91
C GLY A 67 -6.21 -0.80 7.18
N GLU A 68 -6.32 -0.87 5.88
CA GLU A 68 -6.54 0.30 5.01
C GLU A 68 -7.83 1.06 5.34
N THR A 69 -8.87 0.36 5.79
CA THR A 69 -10.15 0.96 6.16
C THR A 69 -10.10 1.76 7.46
N ALA A 70 -9.07 1.56 8.28
CA ALA A 70 -8.94 2.20 9.58
C ALA A 70 -8.10 3.47 9.52
N CYS A 71 -8.50 4.47 10.30
CA CYS A 71 -7.73 5.70 10.48
C CYS A 71 -7.26 5.77 11.95
N ASN A 72 -6.03 5.33 12.19
CA ASN A 72 -5.41 5.33 13.51
C ASN A 72 -4.38 6.45 13.69
N GLY A 73 -4.17 7.28 12.66
CA GLY A 73 -3.25 8.41 12.70
C GLY A 73 -1.80 8.09 12.35
N VAL A 74 -1.46 6.83 12.14
CA VAL A 74 -0.07 6.41 11.86
C VAL A 74 0.48 7.02 10.58
N HIS A 75 -0.34 7.11 9.55
CA HIS A 75 0.09 7.58 8.22
C HIS A 75 -0.05 9.09 8.03
N GLY A 76 -0.79 9.78 8.89
CA GLY A 76 -1.06 11.21 8.71
C GLY A 76 -1.75 11.51 7.37
N LYS A 77 -1.24 12.49 6.64
CA LYS A 77 -1.80 12.89 5.35
C LYS A 77 -1.46 11.95 4.21
N ASN A 78 -0.37 11.22 4.33
CA ASN A 78 0.09 10.29 3.32
C ASN A 78 0.99 9.22 3.95
N ARG A 79 0.80 7.97 3.57
CA ARG A 79 1.58 6.88 4.13
C ARG A 79 2.99 6.82 3.53
N LEU A 80 3.93 6.36 4.32
CA LEU A 80 5.23 5.94 3.82
C LEU A 80 5.09 4.56 3.16
N ALA A 81 5.75 4.39 2.04
CA ALA A 81 5.69 3.13 1.28
C ALA A 81 5.98 1.92 2.17
N SER A 82 5.21 0.86 1.97
CA SER A 82 5.28 -0.42 2.69
C SER A 82 4.80 -0.40 4.14
N ASN A 83 4.59 0.76 4.76
CA ASN A 83 4.14 0.84 6.16
C ASN A 83 2.69 0.36 6.36
N SER A 84 1.89 0.31 5.31
CA SER A 84 0.51 -0.17 5.40
C SER A 84 0.42 -1.64 5.82
N LEU A 85 1.31 -2.48 5.33
CA LEU A 85 1.33 -3.89 5.72
C LEU A 85 1.73 -4.06 7.18
N LEU A 86 2.76 -3.34 7.63
CA LEU A 86 3.19 -3.35 9.03
C LEU A 86 2.09 -2.85 9.95
N GLU A 87 1.43 -1.76 9.61
CA GLU A 87 0.28 -1.24 10.34
C GLU A 87 -0.81 -2.30 10.49
N SER A 88 -1.21 -2.93 9.38
CA SER A 88 -2.25 -3.95 9.38
C SER A 88 -1.94 -5.09 10.35
N LEU A 89 -0.71 -5.58 10.35
CA LEU A 89 -0.28 -6.67 11.23
C LEU A 89 -0.26 -6.26 12.71
N VAL A 90 0.34 -5.11 13.02
CA VAL A 90 0.48 -4.64 14.41
C VAL A 90 -0.89 -4.32 15.02
N PHE A 91 -1.72 -3.57 14.31
CA PHE A 91 -3.02 -3.15 14.84
C PHE A 91 -4.03 -4.28 14.86
N ALA A 92 -3.97 -5.24 13.94
CA ALA A 92 -4.78 -6.46 13.99
C ALA A 92 -4.46 -7.28 15.27
N LYS A 93 -3.18 -7.38 15.60
CA LYS A 93 -2.75 -8.07 16.82
C LYS A 93 -3.26 -7.37 18.09
N ARG A 94 -3.20 -6.05 18.11
CA ARG A 94 -3.74 -5.25 19.23
C ARG A 94 -5.25 -5.42 19.36
N ALA A 95 -5.99 -5.35 18.27
CA ALA A 95 -7.44 -5.56 18.23
C ALA A 95 -7.80 -6.96 18.74
N ALA A 96 -7.10 -7.97 18.29
CA ALA A 96 -7.33 -9.35 18.72
C ALA A 96 -7.15 -9.54 20.24
N LYS A 97 -6.10 -8.93 20.80
CA LYS A 97 -5.85 -8.96 22.25
C LYS A 97 -6.97 -8.28 23.05
N GLU A 98 -7.44 -7.13 22.58
CA GLU A 98 -8.51 -6.41 23.25
C GLU A 98 -9.83 -7.16 23.18
N ILE A 99 -10.19 -7.70 22.02
CA ILE A 99 -11.39 -8.52 21.85
C ILE A 99 -11.35 -9.75 22.75
N ALA A 100 -10.21 -10.42 22.83
CA ALA A 100 -10.05 -11.57 23.72
C ALA A 100 -10.19 -11.18 25.20
N GLY A 101 -9.72 -9.99 25.60
CA GLY A 101 -9.89 -9.43 26.93
C GLY A 101 -11.33 -9.09 27.26
N GLU A 102 -12.09 -8.56 26.33
CA GLU A 102 -13.50 -8.22 26.50
C GLU A 102 -14.41 -9.44 26.73
N ARG A 103 -14.01 -10.61 26.21
CA ARG A 103 -14.75 -11.85 26.36
C ARG A 103 -14.63 -12.51 27.76
N ARG A 104 -13.73 -11.99 28.57
CA ARG A 104 -13.54 -12.44 29.95
C ARG A 104 -14.40 -11.59 30.89
#